data_00d72f8209acabea1e4aa2a77979ddaf
#
_entry.id   00d72f8209acabea1e4aa2a77979ddaf
#
_cell.length_a   1.000
_cell.length_b   1.000
_cell.length_c   1.000
_cell.angle_alpha   90.00
_cell.angle_beta   90.00
_cell.angle_gamma   90.00
#
_symmetry.space_group_name_H-M   'P 1'
#
loop_
_entity.id
_entity.type
_entity.pdbx_description
1 polymer ?
#
loop_
_entity_poly.entity_id
_entity_poly.type
_entity_poly.pdbx_seq_one_letter_code
_entity_poly.pdbx_strand_id
1 'polypeptide(L)'
;ALGRTDEPPILLRAHDTDCKMVMDAALPLYKNLYTMHKYNGESLTTYEPRGPWSKIHSDLSALGSIHISNVHILANLEPWRWGSPDFVQKAVNAMHNVHGANALHLYPQASYWDWPYTADKLPDGKREYQLDRDWIWYKTWGRYAWNCHRDRSSEVEYWDKQLGDYYGTTSAEAGDILEAYEQSGEIAPKLLRRFGITEGNRQTLLLGMFMSQLVNPYKYTIYPGFYESCGPEGEKLIEYVEKEWKKQPHVGELPLDIVAQVVEHGDKAVAAIDKAAAAVTRNKEEFGRLQNDMHCYREFAYAFNLKVKAAQRVLNYQWGKDLNELDAAIPLMEQSLDHYRKLVALTDSTYYYANSMQTAQRRIPIGGDGGKNKTWKEMLVHYENELANFKANLQLLKDKAAGKVTESAAEIKPLSAANVKILNGLTPVKLA
;
A
#
# COMPACT_ATOMS: atom_id res chain seq x y z
N ALA A 1 15.88 44.50 4.73
CA ALA A 1 15.68 44.51 3.31
C ALA A 1 17.00 44.20 2.60
N LEU A 2 17.03 43.11 1.84
CA LEU A 2 18.22 42.60 1.14
C LEU A 2 18.45 43.27 -0.22
N GLY A 3 17.73 44.37 -0.55
CA GLY A 3 17.85 45.11 -1.80
C GLY A 3 17.37 44.29 -3.05
N ARG A 4 16.57 43.26 -2.85
CA ARG A 4 15.97 42.52 -3.95
C ARG A 4 14.87 43.33 -4.62
N THR A 5 14.85 43.26 -5.95
CA THR A 5 13.83 43.92 -6.78
C THR A 5 12.81 42.90 -7.31
N ASP A 6 13.08 41.61 -7.13
CA ASP A 6 12.24 40.48 -7.52
C ASP A 6 11.65 39.75 -6.30
N GLU A 7 10.51 39.15 -6.48
CA GLU A 7 9.86 38.27 -5.50
C GLU A 7 10.15 36.81 -5.88
N PRO A 8 11.15 36.14 -5.28
CA PRO A 8 11.36 34.72 -5.51
C PRO A 8 10.16 33.91 -4.97
N PRO A 9 9.85 32.75 -5.54
CA PRO A 9 8.74 31.96 -5.07
C PRO A 9 8.95 31.50 -3.62
N ILE A 10 7.93 31.66 -2.79
CA ILE A 10 7.88 31.11 -1.44
C ILE A 10 6.81 30.03 -1.40
N LEU A 11 7.22 28.81 -1.05
CA LEU A 11 6.34 27.65 -0.98
C LEU A 11 5.85 27.43 0.45
N LEU A 12 4.54 27.56 0.65
CA LEU A 12 3.86 27.18 1.88
C LEU A 12 3.43 25.71 1.78
N ARG A 13 4.03 24.86 2.60
CA ARG A 13 3.60 23.47 2.74
C ARG A 13 2.39 23.39 3.67
N ALA A 14 1.25 23.03 3.10
CA ALA A 14 -0.03 22.92 3.80
C ALA A 14 -0.14 21.58 4.57
N HIS A 15 0.75 21.35 5.53
CA HIS A 15 0.72 20.16 6.38
C HIS A 15 0.72 20.62 7.83
N ASP A 16 -0.36 20.34 8.54
CA ASP A 16 -0.60 20.81 9.92
C ASP A 16 -0.54 22.35 10.05
N THR A 17 -0.91 23.05 8.98
CA THR A 17 -0.89 24.51 8.92
C THR A 17 -2.24 25.02 8.43
N ASP A 18 -2.80 26.01 9.09
CA ASP A 18 -3.96 26.75 8.57
C ASP A 18 -3.51 27.61 7.37
N CYS A 19 -3.49 26.98 6.21
CA CYS A 19 -3.03 27.64 4.98
C CYS A 19 -3.90 28.83 4.60
N LYS A 20 -5.20 28.77 4.83
CA LYS A 20 -6.09 29.88 4.47
C LYS A 20 -5.72 31.12 5.28
N MET A 21 -5.59 30.99 6.58
CA MET A 21 -5.20 32.10 7.46
C MET A 21 -3.85 32.72 7.03
N VAL A 22 -2.85 31.86 6.77
CA VAL A 22 -1.52 32.33 6.34
C VAL A 22 -1.58 33.05 4.99
N MET A 23 -2.28 32.45 4.01
CA MET A 23 -2.37 33.02 2.67
C MET A 23 -3.18 34.33 2.65
N ASP A 24 -4.27 34.41 3.40
CA ASP A 24 -5.06 35.65 3.51
C ASP A 24 -4.21 36.82 4.08
N ALA A 25 -3.33 36.52 5.01
CA ALA A 25 -2.44 37.52 5.58
C ALA A 25 -1.23 37.86 4.69
N ALA A 26 -0.69 36.88 3.97
CA ALA A 26 0.57 37.02 3.24
C ALA A 26 0.40 37.49 1.79
N LEU A 27 -0.63 37.05 1.06
CA LEU A 27 -0.86 37.43 -0.33
C LEU A 27 -1.00 38.94 -0.60
N PRO A 28 -1.57 39.75 0.31
CA PRO A 28 -1.56 41.22 0.16
C PRO A 28 -0.15 41.81 0.14
N LEU A 29 0.79 41.17 0.83
CA LEU A 29 2.16 41.66 1.04
C LEU A 29 3.17 41.05 0.07
N TYR A 30 2.93 39.83 -0.38
CA TYR A 30 3.85 39.09 -1.22
C TYR A 30 3.06 38.23 -2.22
N LYS A 31 3.28 38.47 -3.52
CA LYS A 31 2.44 37.86 -4.57
C LYS A 31 2.92 36.50 -5.03
N ASN A 32 4.24 36.26 -5.01
CA ASN A 32 4.82 35.02 -5.51
C ASN A 32 4.80 33.90 -4.45
N LEU A 33 3.61 33.63 -3.90
CA LEU A 33 3.35 32.60 -2.92
C LEU A 33 2.74 31.37 -3.58
N TYR A 34 3.27 30.20 -3.21
CA TYR A 34 2.81 28.89 -3.69
C TYR A 34 2.28 28.09 -2.51
N THR A 35 1.32 27.23 -2.75
CA THR A 35 0.86 26.23 -1.78
C THR A 35 1.22 24.84 -2.25
N MET A 36 1.45 23.91 -1.33
CA MET A 36 1.71 22.52 -1.63
C MET A 36 1.05 21.62 -0.60
N HIS A 37 0.38 20.57 -1.07
CA HIS A 37 -0.18 19.55 -0.20
C HIS A 37 0.04 18.13 -0.76
N LYS A 38 0.11 17.15 0.14
CA LYS A 38 0.27 15.75 -0.22
C LYS A 38 -0.96 15.23 -0.97
N TYR A 39 -0.75 14.74 -2.17
CA TYR A 39 -1.78 14.11 -2.97
C TYR A 39 -2.09 12.70 -2.45
N ASN A 40 -3.33 12.39 -2.13
CA ASN A 40 -3.73 11.16 -1.45
C ASN A 40 -3.10 10.96 -0.04
N GLY A 41 -2.74 12.00 0.65
CA GLY A 41 -2.02 11.87 1.91
C GLY A 41 -0.59 11.35 1.70
N GLU A 42 -0.18 10.37 2.49
CA GLU A 42 1.18 9.82 2.40
C GLU A 42 1.25 8.51 1.58
N SER A 43 0.20 8.18 0.83
CA SER A 43 0.10 6.91 0.13
C SER A 43 -0.60 7.06 -1.21
N LEU A 44 -0.10 6.35 -2.21
CA LEU A 44 -0.74 6.27 -3.51
C LEU A 44 -1.90 5.26 -3.45
N THR A 45 -3.10 5.73 -3.11
CA THR A 45 -4.27 4.88 -2.88
C THR A 45 -5.26 4.89 -4.04
N THR A 46 -5.29 5.97 -4.81
CA THR A 46 -6.14 6.12 -6.00
C THR A 46 -5.56 7.20 -6.91
N TYR A 47 -5.89 7.15 -8.18
CA TYR A 47 -5.50 8.22 -9.12
C TYR A 47 -6.31 9.50 -8.92
N GLU A 48 -7.57 9.42 -8.44
CA GLU A 48 -8.41 10.59 -8.15
C GLU A 48 -8.91 10.52 -6.71
N PRO A 49 -8.34 11.29 -5.77
CA PRO A 49 -8.78 11.30 -4.39
C PRO A 49 -10.19 11.88 -4.25
N ARG A 50 -10.90 11.44 -3.21
CA ARG A 50 -12.26 11.85 -2.88
C ARG A 50 -12.36 12.30 -1.43
N GLY A 51 -13.50 12.90 -1.10
CA GLY A 51 -13.75 13.38 0.26
C GLY A 51 -12.83 14.53 0.67
N PRO A 52 -12.42 14.60 1.95
CA PRO A 52 -11.63 15.72 2.48
C PRO A 52 -10.29 15.94 1.76
N TRP A 53 -9.64 14.88 1.30
CA TRP A 53 -8.38 14.95 0.55
C TRP A 53 -8.51 15.65 -0.80
N SER A 54 -9.61 15.42 -1.49
CA SER A 54 -9.94 16.13 -2.72
C SER A 54 -10.21 17.61 -2.45
N LYS A 55 -11.03 17.88 -1.44
CA LYS A 55 -11.44 19.25 -1.08
C LYS A 55 -10.26 20.12 -0.72
N ILE A 56 -9.27 19.64 0.02
CA ILE A 56 -8.11 20.45 0.43
C ILE A 56 -7.31 20.95 -0.78
N HIS A 57 -7.17 20.15 -1.82
CA HIS A 57 -6.49 20.58 -3.04
C HIS A 57 -7.25 21.68 -3.77
N SER A 58 -8.57 21.52 -3.93
CA SER A 58 -9.43 22.53 -4.55
C SER A 58 -9.48 23.84 -3.74
N ASP A 59 -9.55 23.74 -2.42
CA ASP A 59 -9.53 24.90 -1.52
C ASP A 59 -8.20 25.66 -1.64
N LEU A 60 -7.06 24.97 -1.69
CA LEU A 60 -5.75 25.59 -1.84
C LEU A 60 -5.57 26.22 -3.23
N SER A 61 -6.06 25.56 -4.27
CA SER A 61 -6.04 26.12 -5.64
C SER A 61 -6.86 27.40 -5.73
N ALA A 62 -7.95 27.51 -4.99
CA ALA A 62 -8.84 28.67 -4.99
C ALA A 62 -8.25 29.91 -4.28
N LEU A 63 -7.13 29.80 -3.56
CA LEU A 63 -6.51 30.92 -2.84
C LEU A 63 -5.80 31.95 -3.75
N GLY A 64 -5.81 31.72 -5.05
CA GLY A 64 -5.25 32.67 -6.03
C GLY A 64 -3.73 32.63 -6.20
N SER A 65 -3.09 31.58 -5.72
CA SER A 65 -1.67 31.31 -5.90
C SER A 65 -1.46 30.01 -6.70
N ILE A 66 -0.21 29.72 -7.06
CA ILE A 66 0.14 28.42 -7.66
C ILE A 66 -0.02 27.35 -6.59
N HIS A 67 -0.81 26.31 -6.92
CA HIS A 67 -0.95 25.11 -6.08
C HIS A 67 -0.16 23.95 -6.68
N ILE A 68 0.63 23.27 -5.82
CA ILE A 68 1.48 22.14 -6.18
C ILE A 68 0.93 20.88 -5.53
N SER A 69 0.55 19.90 -6.33
CA SER A 69 0.25 18.54 -5.82
C SER A 69 1.55 17.81 -5.52
N ASN A 70 1.71 17.37 -4.28
CA ASN A 70 2.89 16.65 -3.84
C ASN A 70 2.62 15.15 -3.87
N VAL A 71 3.26 14.44 -4.78
CA VAL A 71 3.24 12.98 -4.85
C VAL A 71 4.18 12.44 -3.79
N HIS A 72 3.62 12.05 -2.67
CA HIS A 72 4.34 11.55 -1.52
C HIS A 72 4.07 10.06 -1.35
N ILE A 73 4.97 9.25 -1.88
CA ILE A 73 4.84 7.80 -1.83
C ILE A 73 5.97 7.29 -0.98
N LEU A 74 5.69 7.05 0.26
CA LEU A 74 6.64 6.41 1.14
C LEU A 74 6.32 4.93 1.23
N ALA A 75 7.34 4.09 1.03
CA ALA A 75 7.41 2.75 1.57
C ALA A 75 6.22 1.81 1.27
N ASN A 76 5.17 2.26 0.61
CA ASN A 76 4.07 1.41 0.19
C ASN A 76 4.41 0.60 -1.05
N LEU A 77 5.35 1.11 -1.84
CA LEU A 77 5.84 0.51 -3.07
C LEU A 77 7.27 -0.01 -2.90
N GLU A 78 7.97 0.42 -1.86
CA GLU A 78 9.31 -0.06 -1.52
C GLU A 78 9.24 -1.54 -1.09
N PRO A 79 10.19 -2.37 -1.51
CA PRO A 79 11.29 -2.07 -2.41
C PRO A 79 11.02 -2.45 -3.87
N TRP A 80 9.85 -3.03 -4.18
CA TRP A 80 9.55 -3.58 -5.51
C TRP A 80 9.39 -2.47 -6.55
N ARG A 81 9.74 -2.76 -7.80
CA ARG A 81 9.58 -1.85 -8.90
C ARG A 81 8.11 -1.55 -9.14
N TRP A 82 7.80 -0.29 -9.32
CA TRP A 82 6.45 0.17 -9.64
C TRP A 82 6.50 1.16 -10.80
N GLY A 83 5.63 0.98 -11.77
CA GLY A 83 5.50 1.89 -12.88
C GLY A 83 4.20 1.58 -13.63
N SER A 84 3.17 2.38 -13.41
CA SER A 84 1.89 2.24 -14.10
C SER A 84 1.59 3.53 -14.85
N PRO A 85 1.96 3.63 -16.14
CA PRO A 85 1.73 4.83 -16.95
C PRO A 85 0.26 5.27 -16.98
N ASP A 86 -0.67 4.34 -17.12
CA ASP A 86 -2.10 4.64 -17.13
C ASP A 86 -2.57 5.26 -15.80
N PHE A 87 -2.15 4.68 -14.67
CA PHE A 87 -2.47 5.23 -13.35
C PHE A 87 -1.90 6.63 -13.16
N VAL A 88 -0.64 6.84 -13.54
CA VAL A 88 0.03 8.15 -13.41
C VAL A 88 -0.63 9.19 -14.30
N GLN A 89 -0.97 8.84 -15.54
CA GLN A 89 -1.68 9.74 -16.44
C GLN A 89 -3.01 10.20 -15.86
N LYS A 90 -3.81 9.26 -15.33
CA LYS A 90 -5.08 9.55 -14.67
C LYS A 90 -4.88 10.42 -13.42
N ALA A 91 -3.85 10.14 -12.62
CA ALA A 91 -3.54 10.93 -11.42
C ALA A 91 -3.16 12.37 -11.77
N VAL A 92 -2.29 12.58 -12.75
CA VAL A 92 -1.89 13.94 -13.18
C VAL A 92 -3.07 14.68 -13.81
N ASN A 93 -3.90 13.98 -14.60
CA ASN A 93 -5.12 14.57 -15.14
C ASN A 93 -6.07 15.04 -14.03
N ALA A 94 -6.25 14.23 -12.98
CA ALA A 94 -7.07 14.61 -11.82
C ALA A 94 -6.43 15.80 -11.07
N MET A 95 -5.12 15.81 -10.86
CA MET A 95 -4.42 16.92 -10.22
C MET A 95 -4.70 18.26 -10.93
N HIS A 96 -4.61 18.29 -12.24
CA HIS A 96 -4.81 19.53 -13.02
C HIS A 96 -6.29 19.87 -13.23
N ASN A 97 -7.07 18.93 -13.72
CA ASN A 97 -8.42 19.23 -14.23
C ASN A 97 -9.53 19.08 -13.20
N VAL A 98 -9.32 18.26 -12.16
CA VAL A 98 -10.31 18.09 -11.08
C VAL A 98 -9.96 18.98 -9.88
N HIS A 99 -8.69 19.02 -9.50
CA HIS A 99 -8.25 19.68 -8.27
C HIS A 99 -7.57 21.04 -8.48
N GLY A 100 -7.36 21.45 -9.73
CA GLY A 100 -6.85 22.78 -10.08
C GLY A 100 -5.37 23.01 -9.75
N ALA A 101 -4.57 21.94 -9.55
CA ALA A 101 -3.14 22.08 -9.31
C ALA A 101 -2.41 22.55 -10.58
N ASN A 102 -1.49 23.48 -10.43
CA ASN A 102 -0.71 24.04 -11.53
C ASN A 102 0.61 23.29 -11.77
N ALA A 103 1.09 22.58 -10.75
CA ALA A 103 2.36 21.87 -10.79
C ALA A 103 2.31 20.62 -9.91
N LEU A 104 3.31 19.77 -10.06
CA LEU A 104 3.51 18.65 -9.16
C LEU A 104 4.93 18.65 -8.57
N HIS A 105 5.05 18.10 -7.38
CA HIS A 105 6.30 17.81 -6.71
C HIS A 105 6.39 16.30 -6.47
N LEU A 106 7.46 15.69 -6.95
CA LEU A 106 7.64 14.25 -6.94
C LEU A 106 8.67 13.82 -5.90
N TYR A 107 8.28 12.89 -5.02
CA TYR A 107 9.23 12.14 -4.22
C TYR A 107 9.75 10.91 -4.98
N PRO A 108 10.89 10.34 -4.58
CA PRO A 108 11.35 9.05 -5.08
C PRO A 108 10.29 7.96 -4.91
N GLN A 109 10.30 6.95 -5.79
CA GLN A 109 9.43 5.78 -5.66
C GLN A 109 9.71 5.03 -4.36
N ALA A 110 11.00 4.74 -4.13
CA ALA A 110 11.46 4.16 -2.87
C ALA A 110 11.61 5.26 -1.80
N SER A 111 11.79 4.83 -0.55
CA SER A 111 11.92 5.74 0.56
C SER A 111 13.13 6.68 0.41
N TYR A 112 12.95 7.94 0.74
CA TYR A 112 14.04 8.90 0.83
C TYR A 112 14.98 8.66 2.03
N TRP A 113 14.65 7.72 2.91
CA TRP A 113 15.46 7.39 4.09
C TRP A 113 16.77 6.68 3.73
N ASP A 114 16.81 6.00 2.58
CA ASP A 114 18.01 5.35 2.06
C ASP A 114 18.54 6.02 0.77
N TRP A 115 17.99 7.19 0.46
CA TRP A 115 18.44 7.98 -0.70
C TRP A 115 19.95 8.16 -0.71
N PRO A 116 20.63 7.98 -1.83
CA PRO A 116 20.09 7.76 -3.19
C PRO A 116 19.96 6.27 -3.60
N TYR A 117 20.06 5.35 -2.67
CA TYR A 117 20.13 3.92 -2.96
C TYR A 117 18.77 3.22 -2.89
N THR A 118 18.70 2.07 -3.59
CA THR A 118 17.59 1.12 -3.49
C THR A 118 17.88 0.04 -2.42
N ALA A 119 16.88 -0.81 -2.16
CA ALA A 119 17.03 -1.97 -1.26
C ALA A 119 17.63 -3.19 -1.96
N ASP A 120 17.92 -3.13 -3.25
CA ASP A 120 18.40 -4.27 -4.03
C ASP A 120 19.76 -4.79 -3.54
N LYS A 121 19.87 -6.11 -3.40
CA LYS A 121 21.14 -6.82 -3.20
C LYS A 121 21.69 -7.20 -4.56
N LEU A 122 22.67 -6.45 -5.05
CA LEU A 122 23.34 -6.79 -6.31
C LEU A 122 24.39 -7.89 -6.11
N PRO A 123 24.63 -8.77 -7.09
CA PRO A 123 25.60 -9.85 -6.98
C PRO A 123 27.04 -9.36 -6.71
N ASP A 124 27.40 -8.17 -7.21
CA ASP A 124 28.71 -7.57 -7.02
C ASP A 124 28.84 -6.79 -5.69
N GLY A 125 27.78 -6.79 -4.86
CA GLY A 125 27.73 -6.11 -3.57
C GLY A 125 27.65 -4.59 -3.64
N LYS A 126 27.53 -4.00 -4.84
CA LYS A 126 27.30 -2.57 -4.99
C LYS A 126 25.87 -2.18 -4.62
N ARG A 127 25.71 -0.90 -4.36
CA ARG A 127 24.38 -0.31 -4.14
C ARG A 127 23.91 0.33 -5.44
N GLU A 128 22.69 0.07 -5.82
CA GLU A 128 22.06 0.63 -6.99
C GLU A 128 21.38 1.97 -6.66
N TYR A 129 21.48 2.93 -7.59
CA TYR A 129 20.79 4.22 -7.43
C TYR A 129 19.32 4.14 -7.83
N GLN A 130 18.47 4.81 -7.05
CA GLN A 130 17.03 4.87 -7.32
C GLN A 130 16.72 5.52 -8.69
N LEU A 131 17.52 6.50 -9.12
CA LEU A 131 17.33 7.14 -10.42
C LEU A 131 17.52 6.18 -11.59
N ASP A 132 18.45 5.23 -11.46
CA ASP A 132 18.74 4.26 -12.53
C ASP A 132 17.71 3.14 -12.53
N ARG A 133 17.42 2.54 -11.36
CA ARG A 133 16.47 1.46 -11.24
C ARG A 133 15.02 1.87 -11.54
N ASP A 134 14.61 3.00 -10.96
CA ASP A 134 13.21 3.48 -11.02
C ASP A 134 12.98 4.48 -12.16
N TRP A 135 13.75 4.35 -13.26
CA TRP A 135 13.67 5.26 -14.39
C TRP A 135 12.26 5.44 -14.95
N ILE A 136 11.46 4.37 -14.96
CA ILE A 136 10.07 4.40 -15.43
C ILE A 136 9.19 5.31 -14.55
N TRP A 137 9.41 5.30 -13.24
CA TRP A 137 8.73 6.19 -12.30
C TRP A 137 8.96 7.65 -12.64
N TYR A 138 10.22 8.05 -12.75
CA TYR A 138 10.56 9.45 -13.04
C TYR A 138 10.10 9.87 -14.43
N LYS A 139 10.23 9.00 -15.40
CA LYS A 139 9.85 9.27 -16.78
C LYS A 139 8.34 9.39 -16.94
N THR A 140 7.56 8.56 -16.29
CA THR A 140 6.09 8.60 -16.31
C THR A 140 5.56 9.91 -15.73
N TRP A 141 5.96 10.25 -14.52
CA TRP A 141 5.53 11.48 -13.88
C TRP A 141 5.98 12.72 -14.66
N GLY A 142 7.23 12.77 -15.12
CA GLY A 142 7.72 13.88 -15.92
C GLY A 142 6.96 14.03 -17.24
N ARG A 143 6.67 12.92 -17.94
CA ARG A 143 5.91 12.92 -19.19
C ARG A 143 4.50 13.44 -19.02
N TYR A 144 3.78 12.96 -18.03
CA TYR A 144 2.39 13.37 -17.82
C TYR A 144 2.26 14.71 -17.11
N ALA A 145 3.23 15.11 -16.28
CA ALA A 145 3.30 16.47 -15.75
C ALA A 145 3.43 17.51 -16.87
N TRP A 146 4.18 17.17 -17.92
CA TRP A 146 4.30 18.04 -19.12
C TRP A 146 3.00 18.09 -19.92
N ASN A 147 2.37 16.94 -20.15
CA ASN A 147 1.09 16.84 -20.85
C ASN A 147 0.35 15.54 -20.50
N CYS A 148 -0.69 15.63 -19.69
CA CYS A 148 -1.54 14.50 -19.33
C CYS A 148 -2.64 14.22 -20.36
N HIS A 149 -2.89 15.12 -21.32
CA HIS A 149 -3.90 14.98 -22.37
C HIS A 149 -3.33 14.23 -23.59
N ARG A 150 -2.98 12.97 -23.35
CA ARG A 150 -2.43 12.10 -24.41
C ARG A 150 -3.39 10.96 -24.67
N ASP A 151 -3.49 10.60 -25.93
CA ASP A 151 -4.31 9.46 -26.34
C ASP A 151 -3.70 8.16 -25.85
N ARG A 152 -4.51 7.28 -25.29
CA ARG A 152 -4.07 6.02 -24.68
C ARG A 152 -3.36 5.11 -25.68
N SER A 153 -3.84 4.99 -26.91
CA SER A 153 -3.22 4.12 -27.91
C SER A 153 -1.80 4.59 -28.25
N SER A 154 -1.63 5.89 -28.43
CA SER A 154 -0.31 6.52 -28.68
C SER A 154 0.62 6.38 -27.47
N GLU A 155 0.08 6.37 -26.25
CA GLU A 155 0.89 6.15 -25.04
C GLU A 155 1.32 4.69 -24.90
N VAL A 156 0.49 3.73 -25.25
CA VAL A 156 0.89 2.32 -25.32
C VAL A 156 2.04 2.14 -26.31
N GLU A 157 1.92 2.64 -27.54
CA GLU A 157 2.99 2.59 -28.54
C GLU A 157 4.29 3.25 -28.05
N TYR A 158 4.17 4.38 -27.36
CA TYR A 158 5.32 5.06 -26.78
C TYR A 158 6.02 4.22 -25.71
N TRP A 159 5.26 3.63 -24.77
CA TRP A 159 5.83 2.85 -23.68
C TRP A 159 6.37 1.50 -24.18
N ASP A 160 5.70 0.86 -25.14
CA ASP A 160 6.19 -0.35 -25.81
C ASP A 160 7.56 -0.08 -26.46
N LYS A 161 7.69 1.07 -27.14
CA LYS A 161 8.99 1.47 -27.67
C LYS A 161 10.04 1.70 -26.58
N GLN A 162 9.70 2.40 -25.49
CA GLN A 162 10.67 2.67 -24.41
C GLN A 162 11.14 1.38 -23.73
N LEU A 163 10.21 0.49 -23.43
CA LEU A 163 10.49 -0.81 -22.78
C LEU A 163 11.23 -1.74 -23.76
N GLY A 164 10.82 -1.77 -25.03
CA GLY A 164 11.50 -2.52 -26.07
C GLY A 164 12.94 -2.07 -26.29
N ASP A 165 13.19 -0.77 -26.35
CA ASP A 165 14.53 -0.20 -26.45
C ASP A 165 15.38 -0.52 -25.20
N TYR A 166 14.76 -0.51 -24.01
CA TYR A 166 15.47 -0.77 -22.76
C TYR A 166 15.82 -2.25 -22.59
N TYR A 167 14.88 -3.16 -22.82
CA TYR A 167 15.08 -4.59 -22.65
C TYR A 167 15.50 -5.34 -23.91
N GLY A 168 15.54 -4.67 -25.06
CA GLY A 168 15.95 -5.26 -26.35
C GLY A 168 14.94 -6.27 -26.87
N THR A 169 13.65 -5.95 -26.78
CA THR A 169 12.52 -6.78 -27.26
C THR A 169 11.83 -6.16 -28.46
N THR A 170 10.92 -6.88 -29.10
CA THR A 170 9.97 -6.30 -30.05
C THR A 170 8.84 -5.59 -29.31
N SER A 171 7.99 -4.85 -30.07
CA SER A 171 6.85 -4.13 -29.46
C SER A 171 5.84 -5.06 -28.80
N ALA A 172 5.69 -6.30 -29.28
CA ALA A 172 4.74 -7.24 -28.70
C ALA A 172 5.14 -7.66 -27.27
N GLU A 173 6.40 -8.03 -27.08
CA GLU A 173 6.90 -8.40 -25.74
C GLU A 173 7.08 -7.18 -24.84
N ALA A 174 7.36 -6.02 -25.41
CA ALA A 174 7.36 -4.77 -24.67
C ALA A 174 5.97 -4.43 -24.12
N GLY A 175 4.91 -4.70 -24.88
CA GLY A 175 3.52 -4.61 -24.43
C GLY A 175 3.21 -5.56 -23.27
N ASP A 176 3.75 -6.76 -23.28
CA ASP A 176 3.62 -7.70 -22.15
C ASP A 176 4.34 -7.15 -20.88
N ILE A 177 5.51 -6.49 -21.05
CA ILE A 177 6.20 -5.84 -19.91
C ILE A 177 5.38 -4.65 -19.39
N LEU A 178 4.81 -3.83 -20.28
CA LEU A 178 3.92 -2.73 -19.89
C LEU A 178 2.70 -3.23 -19.13
N GLU A 179 2.05 -4.28 -19.65
CA GLU A 179 0.92 -4.93 -18.97
C GLU A 179 1.31 -5.40 -17.56
N ALA A 180 2.47 -6.02 -17.39
CA ALA A 180 2.95 -6.45 -16.08
C ALA A 180 3.09 -5.27 -15.08
N TYR A 181 3.64 -4.14 -15.52
CA TYR A 181 3.74 -2.93 -14.70
C TYR A 181 2.36 -2.35 -14.36
N GLU A 182 1.44 -2.29 -15.31
CA GLU A 182 0.11 -1.73 -15.08
C GLU A 182 -0.74 -2.61 -14.18
N GLN A 183 -0.66 -3.92 -14.35
CA GLN A 183 -1.37 -4.86 -13.48
C GLN A 183 -0.80 -4.85 -12.04
N SER A 184 0.49 -4.98 -11.87
CA SER A 184 1.10 -4.93 -10.54
C SER A 184 0.89 -3.57 -9.85
N GLY A 185 0.83 -2.49 -10.64
CA GLY A 185 0.62 -1.13 -10.18
C GLY A 185 -0.73 -0.89 -9.48
N GLU A 186 -1.73 -1.74 -9.70
CA GLU A 186 -3.04 -1.66 -9.06
C GLU A 186 -3.10 -2.30 -7.66
N ILE A 187 -2.16 -3.20 -7.33
CA ILE A 187 -2.25 -4.04 -6.12
C ILE A 187 -2.15 -3.20 -4.84
N ALA A 188 -1.05 -2.48 -4.66
CA ALA A 188 -0.82 -1.69 -3.47
C ALA A 188 -1.86 -0.55 -3.28
N PRO A 189 -2.21 0.24 -4.31
CA PRO A 189 -3.25 1.26 -4.20
C PRO A 189 -4.60 0.72 -3.75
N LYS A 190 -5.05 -0.40 -4.31
CA LYS A 190 -6.34 -1.03 -3.94
C LYS A 190 -6.35 -1.51 -2.50
N LEU A 191 -5.31 -2.21 -2.07
CA LEU A 191 -5.21 -2.69 -0.69
C LEU A 191 -5.13 -1.54 0.31
N LEU A 192 -4.33 -0.50 0.01
CA LEU A 192 -4.19 0.67 0.88
C LEU A 192 -5.53 1.36 1.12
N ARG A 193 -6.28 1.63 0.07
CA ARG A 193 -7.53 2.38 0.21
C ARG A 193 -8.64 1.60 0.89
N ARG A 194 -8.61 0.26 0.86
CA ARG A 194 -9.71 -0.55 1.39
C ARG A 194 -9.47 -1.14 2.76
N PHE A 195 -8.21 -1.39 3.14
CA PHE A 195 -7.90 -2.06 4.41
C PHE A 195 -7.34 -1.13 5.50
N GLY A 196 -7.46 0.15 5.31
CA GLY A 196 -7.10 1.12 6.33
C GLY A 196 -5.60 1.24 6.60
N ILE A 197 -4.79 0.89 5.61
CA ILE A 197 -3.33 1.04 5.70
C ILE A 197 -2.96 2.43 5.23
N THR A 198 -2.90 3.35 6.15
CA THR A 198 -2.66 4.76 5.88
C THR A 198 -1.28 5.20 6.29
N GLU A 199 -1.18 6.50 6.45
CA GLU A 199 0.01 7.22 6.86
C GLU A 199 0.80 6.56 7.99
N GLY A 200 0.13 6.14 9.06
CA GLY A 200 0.77 5.45 10.19
C GLY A 200 1.21 4.02 9.90
N ASN A 201 0.69 3.40 8.85
CA ASN A 201 0.83 1.97 8.56
C ASN A 201 1.50 1.66 7.23
N ARG A 202 1.97 2.64 6.51
CA ARG A 202 2.53 2.48 5.18
C ARG A 202 3.67 1.47 5.11
N GLN A 203 4.42 1.31 6.19
CA GLN A 203 5.52 0.34 6.25
C GLN A 203 5.04 -1.10 6.40
N THR A 204 3.79 -1.30 6.77
CA THR A 204 3.26 -2.64 7.05
C THR A 204 2.70 -3.32 5.81
N LEU A 205 2.37 -2.57 4.75
CA LEU A 205 1.68 -3.15 3.61
C LEU A 205 2.45 -4.33 3.02
N LEU A 206 3.68 -4.10 2.60
CA LEU A 206 4.48 -5.15 1.95
C LEU A 206 4.97 -6.22 2.91
N LEU A 207 5.13 -5.92 4.19
CA LEU A 207 5.38 -6.92 5.22
C LEU A 207 4.15 -7.76 5.56
N GLY A 208 2.98 -7.30 5.14
CA GLY A 208 1.68 -7.89 5.47
C GLY A 208 1.15 -7.43 6.82
N MET A 209 0.03 -7.98 7.24
CA MET A 209 -0.63 -7.65 8.49
C MET A 209 -0.87 -8.90 9.32
N PHE A 210 -0.74 -8.76 10.65
CA PHE A 210 -1.15 -9.81 11.56
C PHE A 210 -2.67 -9.96 11.55
N MET A 211 -3.13 -11.18 11.79
CA MET A 211 -4.55 -11.46 11.98
C MET A 211 -5.13 -10.63 13.12
N SER A 212 -4.37 -10.39 14.19
CA SER A 212 -4.76 -9.55 15.31
C SER A 212 -4.95 -8.07 14.97
N GLN A 213 -4.43 -7.61 13.84
CA GLN A 213 -4.67 -6.25 13.33
C GLN A 213 -5.96 -6.17 12.53
N LEU A 214 -6.32 -7.23 11.82
CA LEU A 214 -7.57 -7.35 11.08
C LEU A 214 -8.68 -7.83 11.99
N VAL A 215 -8.45 -8.95 12.66
CA VAL A 215 -9.40 -9.61 13.54
C VAL A 215 -8.67 -10.36 14.67
N ASN A 216 -9.30 -10.37 15.83
CA ASN A 216 -8.91 -11.21 16.95
C ASN A 216 -10.16 -11.93 17.46
N PRO A 217 -10.16 -13.26 17.69
CA PRO A 217 -11.34 -14.00 18.14
C PRO A 217 -11.92 -13.51 19.48
N TYR A 218 -11.18 -12.71 20.22
CA TYR A 218 -11.57 -12.20 21.54
C TYR A 218 -11.63 -10.67 21.60
N LYS A 219 -10.78 -10.02 20.85
CA LYS A 219 -10.72 -8.56 20.81
C LYS A 219 -10.50 -8.14 19.38
N TYR A 220 -11.54 -7.61 18.78
CA TYR A 220 -11.46 -7.03 17.47
C TYR A 220 -10.77 -5.66 17.54
N THR A 221 -9.71 -5.49 16.76
CA THR A 221 -9.08 -4.20 16.55
C THR A 221 -8.88 -4.00 15.06
N ILE A 222 -9.51 -2.96 14.53
CA ILE A 222 -9.14 -2.41 13.23
C ILE A 222 -8.12 -1.30 13.46
N TYR A 223 -7.21 -1.17 12.54
CA TYR A 223 -6.34 0.00 12.50
C TYR A 223 -7.21 1.25 12.38
N PRO A 224 -7.07 2.23 13.30
CA PRO A 224 -7.75 3.50 13.16
C PRO A 224 -7.06 4.23 12.01
N GLY A 225 -7.54 4.14 10.84
CA GLY A 225 -6.74 4.75 9.81
C GLY A 225 -7.50 5.28 8.64
N PHE A 226 -8.64 4.74 8.32
CA PHE A 226 -9.41 5.21 7.18
C PHE A 226 -10.72 5.85 7.61
N TYR A 227 -10.60 6.85 8.45
CA TYR A 227 -11.75 7.70 8.75
C TYR A 227 -12.11 8.57 7.55
N GLU A 228 -11.10 8.88 6.74
CA GLU A 228 -11.21 9.73 5.58
C GLU A 228 -10.65 8.96 4.39
N SER A 229 -11.48 8.19 3.74
CA SER A 229 -11.06 7.45 2.55
C SER A 229 -10.78 8.42 1.41
N CYS A 230 -9.57 8.39 0.88
CA CYS A 230 -9.23 9.06 -0.38
C CYS A 230 -9.61 8.22 -1.60
N GLY A 231 -10.11 7.02 -1.39
CA GLY A 231 -10.62 6.13 -2.42
C GLY A 231 -12.12 6.31 -2.69
N PRO A 232 -12.68 5.50 -3.59
CA PRO A 232 -14.12 5.44 -3.82
C PRO A 232 -14.88 5.04 -2.55
N GLU A 233 -16.17 5.38 -2.50
CA GLU A 233 -17.05 4.88 -1.47
C GLU A 233 -16.99 3.36 -1.38
N GLY A 234 -17.07 2.83 -0.17
CA GLY A 234 -17.01 1.39 0.03
C GLY A 234 -16.98 1.00 1.50
N GLU A 235 -16.89 -0.29 1.75
CA GLU A 235 -17.01 -0.89 3.07
C GLU A 235 -15.67 -1.37 3.62
N LYS A 236 -15.48 -1.22 4.92
CA LYS A 236 -14.44 -1.94 5.67
C LYS A 236 -14.87 -3.40 5.87
N LEU A 237 -13.92 -4.29 6.11
CA LEU A 237 -14.24 -5.70 6.32
C LEU A 237 -15.24 -5.93 7.46
N ILE A 238 -15.16 -5.14 8.52
CA ILE A 238 -16.08 -5.23 9.66
C ILE A 238 -17.50 -4.82 9.27
N GLU A 239 -17.65 -3.72 8.53
CA GLU A 239 -18.92 -3.21 8.05
C GLU A 239 -19.55 -4.18 7.06
N TYR A 240 -18.74 -4.77 6.19
CA TYR A 240 -19.16 -5.80 5.26
C TYR A 240 -19.77 -7.00 5.99
N VAL A 241 -19.06 -7.59 6.95
CA VAL A 241 -19.54 -8.77 7.69
C VAL A 241 -20.76 -8.44 8.55
N GLU A 242 -20.81 -7.24 9.14
CA GLU A 242 -21.96 -6.80 9.90
C GLU A 242 -23.21 -6.69 9.00
N LYS A 243 -23.08 -6.13 7.79
CA LYS A 243 -24.19 -6.03 6.83
C LYS A 243 -24.65 -7.40 6.34
N GLU A 244 -23.71 -8.31 6.03
CA GLU A 244 -24.03 -9.70 5.71
C GLU A 244 -24.86 -10.35 6.82
N TRP A 245 -24.42 -10.22 8.07
CA TRP A 245 -25.13 -10.74 9.22
C TRP A 245 -26.53 -10.15 9.39
N LYS A 246 -26.64 -8.84 9.23
CA LYS A 246 -27.90 -8.09 9.35
C LYS A 246 -28.76 -8.13 8.08
N LYS A 247 -28.30 -8.78 7.00
CA LYS A 247 -28.95 -8.81 5.68
C LYS A 247 -29.23 -7.41 5.12
N GLN A 248 -28.26 -6.52 5.29
CA GLN A 248 -28.31 -5.15 4.78
C GLN A 248 -27.64 -5.06 3.41
N PRO A 249 -28.05 -4.12 2.54
CA PRO A 249 -27.43 -3.94 1.24
C PRO A 249 -26.00 -3.38 1.36
N HIS A 250 -25.11 -3.87 0.49
CA HIS A 250 -23.75 -3.35 0.37
C HIS A 250 -23.71 -2.06 -0.45
N VAL A 251 -22.67 -1.25 -0.24
CA VAL A 251 -22.44 -0.01 -0.96
C VAL A 251 -20.99 0.17 -1.38
N GLY A 252 -20.77 0.58 -2.61
CA GLY A 252 -19.46 0.94 -3.13
C GLY A 252 -18.49 -0.23 -3.28
N GLU A 253 -17.20 0.02 -3.08
CA GLU A 253 -16.16 -1.00 -3.15
C GLU A 253 -16.21 -1.95 -1.96
N LEU A 254 -16.21 -3.25 -2.23
CA LEU A 254 -16.28 -4.27 -1.20
C LEU A 254 -14.92 -4.89 -0.90
N PRO A 255 -14.59 -5.16 0.37
CA PRO A 255 -13.27 -5.66 0.75
C PRO A 255 -12.93 -7.03 0.15
N LEU A 256 -13.91 -7.92 -0.01
CA LEU A 256 -13.67 -9.23 -0.62
C LEU A 256 -13.46 -9.14 -2.13
N ASP A 257 -14.12 -8.22 -2.81
CA ASP A 257 -13.93 -7.97 -4.24
C ASP A 257 -12.53 -7.39 -4.49
N ILE A 258 -12.09 -6.46 -3.64
CA ILE A 258 -10.76 -5.87 -3.75
C ILE A 258 -9.66 -6.92 -3.59
N VAL A 259 -9.75 -7.82 -2.60
CA VAL A 259 -8.73 -8.86 -2.46
C VAL A 259 -8.77 -9.91 -3.56
N ALA A 260 -9.94 -10.15 -4.18
CA ALA A 260 -10.03 -10.97 -5.37
C ALA A 260 -9.39 -10.28 -6.60
N GLN A 261 -9.67 -9.00 -6.81
CA GLN A 261 -9.07 -8.21 -7.89
C GLN A 261 -7.54 -8.14 -7.79
N VAL A 262 -6.98 -7.95 -6.59
CA VAL A 262 -5.51 -7.89 -6.46
C VAL A 262 -4.83 -9.23 -6.74
N VAL A 263 -5.49 -10.35 -6.47
CA VAL A 263 -5.02 -11.68 -6.90
C VAL A 263 -5.04 -11.78 -8.42
N GLU A 264 -6.13 -11.39 -9.06
CA GLU A 264 -6.24 -11.37 -10.52
C GLU A 264 -5.17 -10.47 -11.17
N HIS A 265 -4.93 -9.29 -10.61
CA HIS A 265 -3.85 -8.41 -11.04
C HIS A 265 -2.47 -9.07 -10.90
N GLY A 266 -2.21 -9.75 -9.78
CA GLY A 266 -0.97 -10.48 -9.57
C GLY A 266 -0.75 -11.61 -10.59
N ASP A 267 -1.78 -12.37 -10.88
CA ASP A 267 -1.73 -13.46 -11.88
C ASP A 267 -1.49 -12.91 -13.29
N LYS A 268 -2.17 -11.83 -13.67
CA LYS A 268 -1.97 -11.17 -14.97
C LYS A 268 -0.55 -10.59 -15.09
N ALA A 269 -0.05 -9.95 -14.04
CA ALA A 269 1.30 -9.38 -14.03
C ALA A 269 2.37 -10.48 -14.25
N VAL A 270 2.24 -11.61 -13.55
CA VAL A 270 3.16 -12.74 -13.70
C VAL A 270 3.04 -13.36 -15.08
N ALA A 271 1.81 -13.62 -15.56
CA ALA A 271 1.61 -14.21 -16.89
C ALA A 271 2.23 -13.33 -17.99
N ALA A 272 2.10 -12.01 -17.89
CA ALA A 272 2.63 -11.08 -18.86
C ALA A 272 4.18 -11.03 -18.81
N ILE A 273 4.77 -10.87 -17.62
CA ILE A 273 6.23 -10.75 -17.51
C ILE A 273 6.94 -12.06 -17.88
N ASP A 274 6.38 -13.23 -17.51
CA ASP A 274 6.95 -14.53 -17.84
C ASP A 274 6.90 -14.79 -19.34
N LYS A 275 5.84 -14.35 -20.03
CA LYS A 275 5.72 -14.43 -21.48
C LYS A 275 6.79 -13.61 -22.19
N ALA A 276 7.12 -12.42 -21.71
CA ALA A 276 8.15 -11.56 -22.28
C ALA A 276 9.58 -12.09 -22.08
N ALA A 277 9.82 -12.91 -21.07
CA ALA A 277 11.16 -13.26 -20.58
C ALA A 277 12.09 -13.84 -21.65
N ALA A 278 11.59 -14.72 -22.53
CA ALA A 278 12.40 -15.38 -23.55
C ALA A 278 12.93 -14.42 -24.63
N ALA A 279 12.28 -13.29 -24.84
CA ALA A 279 12.61 -12.31 -25.88
C ALA A 279 13.61 -11.25 -25.42
N VAL A 280 13.86 -11.13 -24.11
CA VAL A 280 14.74 -10.12 -23.53
C VAL A 280 16.20 -10.36 -23.94
N THR A 281 16.80 -9.38 -24.61
CA THR A 281 18.18 -9.47 -25.08
C THR A 281 19.14 -8.51 -24.37
N ARG A 282 18.63 -7.41 -23.79
CA ARG A 282 19.38 -6.39 -23.05
C ARG A 282 18.90 -6.28 -21.60
N ASN A 283 19.74 -5.76 -20.72
CA ASN A 283 19.44 -5.55 -19.30
C ASN A 283 18.79 -6.78 -18.63
N LYS A 284 19.26 -7.98 -18.97
CA LYS A 284 18.68 -9.26 -18.55
C LYS A 284 18.66 -9.43 -17.02
N GLU A 285 19.68 -8.93 -16.34
CA GLU A 285 19.74 -9.01 -14.88
C GLU A 285 18.66 -8.14 -14.25
N GLU A 286 18.49 -6.90 -14.73
CA GLU A 286 17.44 -5.99 -14.28
C GLU A 286 16.05 -6.55 -14.63
N PHE A 287 15.89 -7.12 -15.82
CA PHE A 287 14.63 -7.78 -16.18
C PHE A 287 14.31 -8.95 -15.23
N GLY A 288 15.30 -9.77 -14.87
CA GLY A 288 15.12 -10.85 -13.91
C GLY A 288 14.68 -10.36 -12.53
N ARG A 289 15.14 -9.17 -12.11
CA ARG A 289 14.69 -8.50 -10.89
C ARG A 289 13.25 -8.00 -11.01
N LEU A 290 12.91 -7.38 -12.14
CA LEU A 290 11.54 -6.97 -12.44
C LEU A 290 10.58 -8.17 -12.45
N GLN A 291 10.97 -9.28 -13.10
CA GLN A 291 10.21 -10.52 -13.11
C GLN A 291 10.00 -11.05 -11.68
N ASN A 292 11.06 -11.09 -10.88
CA ASN A 292 10.97 -11.48 -9.46
C ASN A 292 9.99 -10.58 -8.69
N ASP A 293 9.97 -9.27 -8.95
CA ASP A 293 9.04 -8.35 -8.31
C ASP A 293 7.57 -8.64 -8.64
N MET A 294 7.27 -9.01 -9.90
CA MET A 294 5.93 -9.43 -10.29
C MET A 294 5.49 -10.70 -9.52
N HIS A 295 6.39 -11.67 -9.37
CA HIS A 295 6.14 -12.85 -8.54
C HIS A 295 5.97 -12.47 -7.06
N CYS A 296 6.73 -11.51 -6.53
CA CYS A 296 6.55 -11.00 -5.16
C CYS A 296 5.17 -10.37 -4.97
N TYR A 297 4.74 -9.51 -5.89
CA TYR A 297 3.40 -8.92 -5.86
C TYR A 297 2.30 -9.97 -5.84
N ARG A 298 2.41 -11.01 -6.68
CA ARG A 298 1.43 -12.11 -6.72
C ARG A 298 1.40 -12.88 -5.41
N GLU A 299 2.53 -13.33 -4.89
CA GLU A 299 2.57 -14.11 -3.65
C GLU A 299 2.06 -13.28 -2.46
N PHE A 300 2.38 -11.99 -2.44
CA PHE A 300 1.83 -11.04 -1.45
C PHE A 300 0.30 -10.92 -1.59
N ALA A 301 -0.23 -10.76 -2.80
CA ALA A 301 -1.67 -10.65 -3.05
C ALA A 301 -2.42 -11.90 -2.56
N TYR A 302 -1.91 -13.10 -2.86
CA TYR A 302 -2.49 -14.36 -2.37
C TYR A 302 -2.44 -14.46 -0.84
N ALA A 303 -1.29 -14.17 -0.22
CA ALA A 303 -1.15 -14.21 1.22
C ALA A 303 -2.15 -13.26 1.90
N PHE A 304 -2.28 -12.03 1.38
CA PHE A 304 -3.19 -11.03 1.91
C PHE A 304 -4.67 -11.41 1.72
N ASN A 305 -5.07 -11.86 0.52
CA ASN A 305 -6.42 -12.33 0.22
C ASN A 305 -6.87 -13.45 1.17
N LEU A 306 -6.02 -14.46 1.35
CA LEU A 306 -6.32 -15.58 2.23
C LEU A 306 -6.43 -15.16 3.70
N LYS A 307 -5.58 -14.24 4.14
CA LYS A 307 -5.64 -13.66 5.48
C LYS A 307 -6.95 -12.88 5.70
N VAL A 308 -7.38 -12.08 4.72
CA VAL A 308 -8.66 -11.35 4.78
C VAL A 308 -9.85 -12.32 4.85
N LYS A 309 -9.83 -13.39 4.06
CA LYS A 309 -10.88 -14.43 4.11
C LYS A 309 -10.90 -15.16 5.47
N ALA A 310 -9.73 -15.43 6.05
CA ALA A 310 -9.68 -15.95 7.41
C ALA A 310 -10.25 -14.96 8.43
N ALA A 311 -9.93 -13.67 8.29
CA ALA A 311 -10.47 -12.61 9.12
C ALA A 311 -12.00 -12.50 9.01
N GLN A 312 -12.57 -12.67 7.82
CA GLN A 312 -14.01 -12.74 7.61
C GLN A 312 -14.64 -13.88 8.43
N ARG A 313 -14.01 -15.08 8.43
CA ARG A 313 -14.49 -16.22 9.25
C ARG A 313 -14.50 -15.90 10.73
N VAL A 314 -13.46 -15.24 11.21
CA VAL A 314 -13.38 -14.83 12.62
C VAL A 314 -14.46 -13.78 12.97
N LEU A 315 -14.75 -12.84 12.06
CA LEU A 315 -15.86 -11.89 12.23
C LEU A 315 -17.21 -12.60 12.24
N ASN A 316 -17.44 -13.58 11.38
CA ASN A 316 -18.65 -14.40 11.40
C ASN A 316 -18.82 -15.09 12.76
N TYR A 317 -17.74 -15.65 13.32
CA TYR A 317 -17.76 -16.21 14.67
C TYR A 317 -18.14 -15.16 15.71
N GLN A 318 -17.70 -13.93 15.60
CA GLN A 318 -18.05 -12.90 16.58
C GLN A 318 -19.54 -12.62 16.63
N TRP A 319 -20.22 -12.70 15.49
CA TRP A 319 -21.67 -12.53 15.37
C TRP A 319 -22.44 -13.82 15.77
N GLY A 320 -22.12 -14.92 15.14
CA GLY A 320 -22.86 -16.18 15.23
C GLY A 320 -22.44 -17.10 16.39
N LYS A 321 -21.25 -16.89 16.97
CA LYS A 321 -20.64 -17.75 17.99
C LYS A 321 -20.46 -19.21 17.54
N ASP A 322 -20.48 -19.47 16.24
CA ASP A 322 -20.24 -20.80 15.67
C ASP A 322 -18.74 -21.07 15.57
N LEU A 323 -18.25 -22.03 16.36
CA LEU A 323 -16.85 -22.45 16.39
C LEU A 323 -16.37 -23.02 15.05
N ASN A 324 -17.27 -23.51 14.19
CA ASN A 324 -16.91 -24.01 12.86
C ASN A 324 -16.34 -22.89 11.97
N GLU A 325 -16.74 -21.64 12.19
CA GLU A 325 -16.16 -20.49 11.47
C GLU A 325 -14.66 -20.32 11.81
N LEU A 326 -14.28 -20.53 13.07
CA LEU A 326 -12.86 -20.49 13.48
C LEU A 326 -12.07 -21.69 12.93
N ASP A 327 -12.68 -22.89 12.88
CA ASP A 327 -12.07 -24.04 12.22
C ASP A 327 -11.83 -23.77 10.75
N ALA A 328 -12.81 -23.16 10.06
CA ALA A 328 -12.72 -22.81 8.66
C ALA A 328 -11.66 -21.70 8.38
N ALA A 329 -11.28 -20.91 9.38
CA ALA A 329 -10.22 -19.93 9.24
C ALA A 329 -8.81 -20.55 9.19
N ILE A 330 -8.59 -21.71 9.84
CA ILE A 330 -7.27 -22.36 9.94
C ILE A 330 -6.68 -22.67 8.56
N PRO A 331 -7.35 -23.40 7.65
CA PRO A 331 -6.77 -23.71 6.34
C PRO A 331 -6.49 -22.46 5.49
N LEU A 332 -7.26 -21.39 5.67
CA LEU A 332 -7.00 -20.10 5.01
C LEU A 332 -5.72 -19.43 5.55
N MET A 333 -5.52 -19.49 6.87
CA MET A 333 -4.28 -18.99 7.49
C MET A 333 -3.06 -19.82 7.09
N GLU A 334 -3.20 -21.15 6.99
CA GLU A 334 -2.13 -22.05 6.52
C GLU A 334 -1.73 -21.74 5.08
N GLN A 335 -2.69 -21.65 4.18
CA GLN A 335 -2.44 -21.27 2.79
C GLN A 335 -1.84 -19.86 2.67
N SER A 336 -2.33 -18.89 3.45
CA SER A 336 -1.74 -17.55 3.52
C SER A 336 -0.27 -17.60 3.91
N LEU A 337 0.06 -18.42 4.91
CA LEU A 337 1.42 -18.60 5.39
C LEU A 337 2.31 -19.29 4.33
N ASP A 338 1.79 -20.23 3.56
CA ASP A 338 2.53 -20.88 2.48
C ASP A 338 2.88 -19.92 1.35
N HIS A 339 1.97 -19.01 0.97
CA HIS A 339 2.26 -17.94 0.03
C HIS A 339 3.29 -16.94 0.62
N TYR A 340 3.19 -16.63 1.90
CA TYR A 340 4.17 -15.77 2.56
C TYR A 340 5.57 -16.41 2.60
N ARG A 341 5.69 -17.72 2.80
CA ARG A 341 6.97 -18.46 2.70
C ARG A 341 7.57 -18.38 1.31
N LYS A 342 6.76 -18.47 0.25
CA LYS A 342 7.22 -18.25 -1.13
C LYS A 342 7.72 -16.82 -1.31
N LEU A 343 7.01 -15.83 -0.78
CA LEU A 343 7.45 -14.44 -0.79
C LEU A 343 8.80 -14.26 -0.07
N VAL A 344 9.01 -14.92 1.06
CA VAL A 344 10.31 -14.92 1.76
C VAL A 344 11.40 -15.51 0.87
N ALA A 345 11.14 -16.63 0.19
CA ALA A 345 12.11 -17.24 -0.72
C ALA A 345 12.50 -16.33 -1.89
N LEU A 346 11.56 -15.57 -2.43
CA LEU A 346 11.79 -14.60 -3.51
C LEU A 346 12.58 -13.37 -3.05
N THR A 347 12.50 -13.00 -1.78
CA THR A 347 13.01 -11.72 -1.28
C THR A 347 14.29 -11.82 -0.46
N ASP A 348 14.58 -12.97 0.18
CA ASP A 348 15.70 -13.12 1.13
C ASP A 348 17.07 -12.85 0.49
N SER A 349 17.26 -13.26 -0.77
CA SER A 349 18.50 -13.01 -1.53
C SER A 349 18.48 -11.73 -2.36
N THR A 350 17.32 -11.12 -2.57
CA THR A 350 17.12 -10.00 -3.51
C THR A 350 17.10 -8.63 -2.84
N TYR A 351 16.66 -8.54 -1.58
CA TYR A 351 16.45 -7.27 -0.90
C TYR A 351 17.06 -7.22 0.49
N TYR A 352 17.64 -6.08 0.85
CA TYR A 352 18.14 -5.81 2.20
C TYR A 352 17.02 -5.59 3.22
N TYR A 353 15.88 -5.09 2.76
CA TYR A 353 14.71 -4.78 3.61
C TYR A 353 13.45 -4.65 2.74
N ALA A 354 12.30 -4.89 3.35
CA ALA A 354 10.99 -4.56 2.78
C ALA A 354 10.71 -3.05 2.87
N ASN A 355 11.33 -2.38 3.82
CA ASN A 355 11.13 -0.98 4.10
C ASN A 355 12.31 -0.39 4.87
N SER A 356 12.82 0.77 4.44
CA SER A 356 13.95 1.45 5.08
C SER A 356 13.57 2.17 6.38
N MET A 357 12.29 2.50 6.58
CA MET A 357 11.82 3.14 7.81
C MET A 357 11.77 2.15 8.97
N GLN A 358 12.10 2.62 10.16
CA GLN A 358 11.90 1.86 11.38
C GLN A 358 10.43 1.92 11.79
N THR A 359 9.78 0.78 11.84
CA THR A 359 8.36 0.67 12.19
C THR A 359 8.06 1.20 13.60
N ALA A 360 9.01 1.12 14.51
CA ALA A 360 8.87 1.68 15.87
C ALA A 360 8.57 3.18 15.88
N GLN A 361 9.09 3.94 14.93
CA GLN A 361 8.82 5.37 14.82
C GLN A 361 7.36 5.67 14.49
N ARG A 362 6.68 4.75 13.83
CA ARG A 362 5.29 4.87 13.42
C ARG A 362 4.31 4.14 14.35
N ARG A 363 4.80 3.60 15.46
CA ARG A 363 4.00 2.85 16.44
C ARG A 363 3.21 1.70 15.84
N ILE A 364 3.78 1.05 14.84
CA ILE A 364 3.12 -0.06 14.14
C ILE A 364 3.42 -1.36 14.87
N PRO A 365 2.40 -2.15 15.24
CA PRO A 365 2.57 -3.35 16.03
C PRO A 365 2.99 -4.55 15.17
N ILE A 366 4.05 -4.41 14.38
CA ILE A 366 4.55 -5.51 13.58
C ILE A 366 5.69 -6.19 14.31
N GLY A 367 5.57 -7.49 14.48
CA GLY A 367 6.63 -8.35 14.97
C GLY A 367 6.90 -8.30 16.45
N GLY A 368 6.17 -7.54 17.23
CA GLY A 368 6.30 -7.54 18.69
C GLY A 368 7.60 -6.97 19.26
N ASP A 369 8.62 -6.75 18.47
CA ASP A 369 9.97 -6.30 18.88
C ASP A 369 10.16 -4.78 18.81
N GLY A 370 9.12 -4.03 19.10
CA GLY A 370 9.13 -2.58 18.99
C GLY A 370 9.26 -2.07 17.56
N GLY A 371 8.82 -2.86 16.58
CA GLY A 371 8.84 -2.51 15.17
C GLY A 371 10.21 -2.60 14.51
N LYS A 372 11.09 -3.45 14.99
CA LYS A 372 12.45 -3.58 14.46
C LYS A 372 12.55 -4.41 13.19
N ASN A 373 11.56 -5.26 12.93
CA ASN A 373 11.59 -6.14 11.77
C ASN A 373 11.44 -5.36 10.47
N LYS A 374 12.36 -5.60 9.55
CA LYS A 374 12.44 -4.91 8.26
C LYS A 374 12.26 -5.83 7.07
N THR A 375 12.43 -7.13 7.26
CA THR A 375 12.40 -8.14 6.18
C THR A 375 11.21 -9.08 6.33
N TRP A 376 10.80 -9.68 5.23
CA TRP A 376 9.75 -10.71 5.23
C TRP A 376 10.16 -11.95 6.04
N LYS A 377 11.45 -12.29 6.01
CA LYS A 377 11.99 -13.42 6.78
C LYS A 377 11.89 -13.20 8.29
N GLU A 378 12.17 -12.00 8.77
CA GLU A 378 11.97 -11.64 10.17
C GLU A 378 10.49 -11.67 10.56
N MET A 379 9.60 -11.28 9.64
CA MET A 379 8.17 -11.31 9.87
C MET A 379 7.58 -12.73 9.85
N LEU A 380 8.15 -13.65 9.11
CA LEU A 380 7.64 -15.02 8.97
C LEU A 380 7.43 -15.71 10.31
N VAL A 381 8.38 -15.58 11.23
CA VAL A 381 8.30 -16.16 12.57
C VAL A 381 7.05 -15.69 13.33
N HIS A 382 6.69 -14.43 13.16
CA HIS A 382 5.51 -13.85 13.80
C HIS A 382 4.21 -14.40 13.21
N TYR A 383 4.15 -14.62 11.91
CA TYR A 383 2.99 -15.25 11.24
C TYR A 383 2.86 -16.75 11.59
N GLU A 384 3.96 -17.45 11.75
CA GLU A 384 3.96 -18.83 12.23
C GLU A 384 3.43 -18.90 13.67
N ASN A 385 3.90 -17.99 14.53
CA ASN A 385 3.40 -17.87 15.91
C ASN A 385 1.92 -17.45 15.95
N GLU A 386 1.47 -16.57 15.06
CA GLU A 386 0.07 -16.17 14.94
C GLU A 386 -0.83 -17.39 14.69
N LEU A 387 -0.47 -18.23 13.72
CA LEU A 387 -1.20 -19.45 13.39
C LEU A 387 -1.19 -20.45 14.55
N ALA A 388 -0.02 -20.67 15.17
CA ALA A 388 0.10 -21.59 16.30
C ALA A 388 -0.76 -21.15 17.50
N ASN A 389 -0.72 -19.85 17.83
CA ASN A 389 -1.53 -19.27 18.89
C ASN A 389 -3.03 -19.33 18.59
N PHE A 390 -3.41 -19.08 17.33
CA PHE A 390 -4.80 -19.19 16.90
C PHE A 390 -5.34 -20.61 17.12
N LYS A 391 -4.60 -21.63 16.68
CA LYS A 391 -4.97 -23.04 16.86
C LYS A 391 -5.08 -23.40 18.36
N ALA A 392 -4.11 -22.99 19.17
CA ALA A 392 -4.12 -23.26 20.61
C ALA A 392 -5.32 -22.57 21.30
N ASN A 393 -5.61 -21.33 20.96
CA ASN A 393 -6.73 -20.58 21.50
C ASN A 393 -8.08 -21.18 21.06
N LEU A 394 -8.20 -21.62 19.82
CA LEU A 394 -9.42 -22.32 19.37
C LEU A 394 -9.63 -23.62 20.13
N GLN A 395 -8.57 -24.40 20.39
CA GLN A 395 -8.70 -25.62 21.20
C GLN A 395 -9.19 -25.31 22.62
N LEU A 396 -8.67 -24.26 23.28
CA LEU A 396 -9.14 -23.80 24.56
C LEU A 396 -10.63 -23.39 24.56
N LEU A 397 -11.08 -22.71 23.48
CA LEU A 397 -12.50 -22.38 23.31
C LEU A 397 -13.38 -23.64 23.21
N LYS A 398 -12.96 -24.62 22.43
CA LYS A 398 -13.66 -25.90 22.29
C LYS A 398 -13.73 -26.67 23.60
N ASP A 399 -12.63 -26.72 24.34
CA ASP A 399 -12.57 -27.38 25.63
C ASP A 399 -13.46 -26.69 26.70
N LYS A 400 -13.54 -25.34 26.62
CA LYS A 400 -14.47 -24.56 27.45
C LYS A 400 -15.93 -24.87 27.09
N ALA A 401 -16.26 -24.85 25.78
CA ALA A 401 -17.60 -25.18 25.32
C ALA A 401 -18.03 -26.59 25.67
N ALA A 402 -17.08 -27.54 25.74
CA ALA A 402 -17.30 -28.91 26.16
C ALA A 402 -17.32 -29.11 27.70
N GLY A 403 -17.17 -28.04 28.51
CA GLY A 403 -17.13 -28.10 29.95
C GLY A 403 -15.88 -28.76 30.55
N LYS A 404 -14.82 -28.94 29.75
CA LYS A 404 -13.57 -29.59 30.19
C LYS A 404 -12.63 -28.64 30.95
N VAL A 405 -12.84 -27.32 30.84
CA VAL A 405 -12.00 -26.30 31.44
C VAL A 405 -12.85 -25.27 32.15
N THR A 406 -12.47 -24.86 33.34
CA THR A 406 -13.15 -23.81 34.10
C THR A 406 -12.80 -22.43 33.57
N GLU A 407 -13.62 -21.42 33.81
CA GLU A 407 -13.44 -20.06 33.27
C GLU A 407 -12.06 -19.44 33.53
N SER A 408 -11.46 -19.73 34.69
CA SER A 408 -10.14 -19.22 35.05
C SER A 408 -8.97 -19.80 34.24
N ALA A 409 -9.16 -20.95 33.60
CA ALA A 409 -8.13 -21.61 32.80
C ALA A 409 -8.19 -21.22 31.31
N ALA A 410 -9.22 -20.49 30.89
CA ALA A 410 -9.48 -20.12 29.49
C ALA A 410 -9.06 -18.68 29.19
N GLU A 411 -8.08 -18.16 29.92
CA GLU A 411 -7.46 -16.88 29.53
C GLU A 411 -6.66 -17.09 28.23
N ILE A 412 -7.17 -16.48 27.20
CA ILE A 412 -6.59 -16.53 25.89
C ILE A 412 -5.35 -15.67 25.90
N LYS A 413 -4.22 -16.32 25.76
CA LYS A 413 -2.94 -15.62 25.71
C LYS A 413 -2.90 -14.74 24.46
N PRO A 414 -2.64 -13.44 24.60
CA PRO A 414 -2.41 -12.57 23.47
C PRO A 414 -1.21 -13.07 22.66
N LEU A 415 -1.19 -12.80 21.37
CA LEU A 415 -0.15 -13.22 20.42
C LEU A 415 1.27 -12.85 20.88
N SER A 416 1.43 -11.71 21.53
CA SER A 416 2.58 -11.36 22.37
C SER A 416 2.21 -10.23 23.33
N ALA A 417 2.89 -10.12 24.45
CA ALA A 417 2.67 -9.03 25.42
C ALA A 417 2.98 -7.65 24.81
N ALA A 418 3.95 -7.56 23.91
CA ALA A 418 4.30 -6.34 23.21
C ALA A 418 3.20 -5.92 22.21
N ASN A 419 2.66 -6.87 21.44
CA ASN A 419 1.57 -6.59 20.49
C ASN A 419 0.31 -6.14 21.21
N VAL A 420 0.00 -6.73 22.36
CA VAL A 420 -1.14 -6.30 23.19
C VAL A 420 -0.97 -4.88 23.69
N LYS A 421 0.21 -4.51 24.15
CA LYS A 421 0.49 -3.15 24.62
C LYS A 421 0.32 -2.12 23.51
N ILE A 422 0.78 -2.43 22.29
CA ILE A 422 0.66 -1.56 21.12
C ILE A 422 -0.80 -1.49 20.65
N LEU A 423 -1.49 -2.64 20.56
CA LEU A 423 -2.90 -2.69 20.17
C LEU A 423 -3.81 -1.99 21.18
N ASN A 424 -3.48 -2.03 22.49
CA ASN A 424 -4.21 -1.30 23.52
C ASN A 424 -4.00 0.22 23.46
N GLY A 425 -2.91 0.67 22.85
CA GLY A 425 -2.65 2.09 22.56
C GLY A 425 -3.39 2.63 21.35
N LEU A 426 -3.95 1.75 20.51
CA LEU A 426 -4.78 2.13 19.38
C LEU A 426 -6.23 2.28 19.86
N THR A 427 -6.92 3.34 19.42
CA THR A 427 -8.35 3.51 19.73
C THR A 427 -9.13 2.41 19.02
N PRO A 428 -9.75 1.46 19.74
CA PRO A 428 -10.54 0.41 19.11
C PRO A 428 -11.77 1.03 18.47
N VAL A 429 -12.05 0.63 17.23
CA VAL A 429 -13.37 0.88 16.64
C VAL A 429 -14.36 0.04 17.44
N LYS A 430 -15.18 0.68 18.26
CA LYS A 430 -16.28 -0.01 18.92
C LYS A 430 -17.28 -0.40 17.83
N LEU A 431 -17.57 -1.69 17.77
CA LEU A 431 -18.80 -2.15 17.14
C LEU A 431 -19.96 -1.59 17.98
N ALA A 432 -20.81 -0.80 17.38
CA ALA A 432 -22.03 -0.32 18.00
C ALA A 432 -23.01 -1.48 18.22
#